data_794e50d7f564e623d272b32389c5d764
#
_entry.id   794e50d7f564e623d272b32389c5d764
#
_cell.length_a   1.000
_cell.length_b   1.000
_cell.length_c   1.000
_cell.angle_alpha   90.00
_cell.angle_beta   90.00
_cell.angle_gamma   90.00
#
_symmetry.space_group_name_H-M   'P 1'
#
loop_
_entity.id
_entity.type
_entity.pdbx_description
1 polymer ?
#
loop_
_entity_poly.entity_id
_entity_poly.type
_entity_poly.pdbx_seq_one_letter_code
_entity_poly.pdbx_strand_id
1 'polypeptide(L)'
;SDVGRGYSPVEVWNKYGITSYNLGTSNQTFSLAYYLLKEALNYQSPEVVILDMDALFVDYDAPEGEYRKLFDNMKLGKVKLEAINDKNLRIADKDKLSYVFPLLRFHDKWDKLGKIDFKKSISKESKAISYKGMAMSMDVKPYIDKNDYMGEKNESATITDENLYYVNEIMKLCKEKKIKVLWTEIPSSTSWSLARSKATQNLANEYKVEFIDYNLEEIRKELKFDWTKHTADGGNHLNVNGAEKISRNIGKKLSKDYECKNHKKDKKISKNWKK
;
A
#
# COMPACT_ATOMS: atom_id res chain seq x y z
N SER A 1 1.88 3.86 4.43
CA SER A 1 2.70 2.80 5.08
C SER A 1 1.87 1.71 5.74
N ASP A 2 0.63 2.03 6.12
CA ASP A 2 -0.19 1.16 6.95
C ASP A 2 -0.54 -0.16 6.26
N VAL A 3 -1.05 -0.11 5.03
CA VAL A 3 -1.27 -1.33 4.25
C VAL A 3 0.02 -2.10 3.96
N GLY A 4 1.14 -1.41 3.79
CA GLY A 4 2.45 -2.04 3.57
C GLY A 4 2.86 -2.97 4.70
N ARG A 5 2.43 -2.70 5.93
CA ARG A 5 2.63 -3.52 7.13
C ARG A 5 1.38 -4.27 7.58
N GLY A 6 0.19 -3.80 7.19
CA GLY A 6 -1.10 -4.30 7.67
C GLY A 6 -1.75 -5.38 6.81
N TYR A 7 -1.28 -5.61 5.60
CA TYR A 7 -1.81 -6.63 4.71
C TYR A 7 -0.76 -7.68 4.37
N SER A 8 -1.04 -8.94 4.72
CA SER A 8 -0.19 -10.10 4.45
C SER A 8 -0.73 -10.96 3.31
N PRO A 9 -0.18 -10.85 2.10
CA PRO A 9 -0.54 -11.73 0.99
C PRO A 9 -0.33 -13.21 1.30
N VAL A 10 0.71 -13.51 2.08
CA VAL A 10 1.03 -14.90 2.48
C VAL A 10 -0.07 -15.49 3.36
N GLU A 11 -0.62 -14.71 4.30
CA GLU A 11 -1.73 -15.18 5.15
C GLU A 11 -3.02 -15.39 4.34
N VAL A 12 -3.32 -14.48 3.41
CA VAL A 12 -4.47 -14.61 2.50
C VAL A 12 -4.32 -15.87 1.62
N TRP A 13 -3.12 -16.13 1.10
CA TRP A 13 -2.82 -17.36 0.40
C TRP A 13 -3.02 -18.59 1.29
N ASN A 14 -2.45 -18.59 2.49
CA ASN A 14 -2.50 -19.74 3.40
C ASN A 14 -3.93 -20.10 3.79
N LYS A 15 -4.81 -19.14 3.97
CA LYS A 15 -6.21 -19.37 4.36
C LYS A 15 -7.13 -19.63 3.16
N TYR A 16 -7.01 -18.83 2.12
CA TYR A 16 -8.01 -18.79 1.04
C TYR A 16 -7.47 -19.23 -0.32
N GLY A 17 -6.16 -19.38 -0.47
CA GLY A 17 -5.54 -19.71 -1.76
C GLY A 17 -5.61 -18.59 -2.80
N ILE A 18 -5.89 -17.37 -2.37
CA ILE A 18 -5.95 -16.19 -3.23
C ILE A 18 -4.53 -15.63 -3.36
N THR A 19 -4.10 -15.40 -4.60
CA THR A 19 -2.82 -14.75 -4.89
C THR A 19 -2.97 -13.24 -4.81
N SER A 20 -2.04 -12.57 -4.14
CA SER A 20 -2.01 -11.12 -4.08
C SER A 20 -0.59 -10.60 -3.88
N TYR A 21 -0.36 -9.33 -4.09
CA TYR A 21 0.91 -8.68 -3.83
C TYR A 21 0.65 -7.33 -3.15
N ASN A 22 1.43 -7.02 -2.12
CA ASN A 22 1.33 -5.76 -1.41
C ASN A 22 2.29 -4.74 -2.05
N LEU A 23 1.73 -3.69 -2.63
CA LEU A 23 2.47 -2.60 -3.27
C LEU A 23 2.59 -1.36 -2.37
N GLY A 24 2.12 -1.45 -1.12
CA GLY A 24 2.21 -0.36 -0.16
C GLY A 24 3.67 -0.06 0.24
N THR A 25 4.05 1.22 0.19
CA THR A 25 5.36 1.72 0.60
C THR A 25 5.21 2.81 1.67
N SER A 26 6.33 3.21 2.30
CA SER A 26 6.33 4.38 3.20
C SER A 26 5.99 5.66 2.43
N ASN A 27 5.26 6.57 3.07
CA ASN A 27 4.92 7.90 2.53
C ASN A 27 4.38 7.85 1.07
N GLN A 28 3.62 6.82 0.76
CA GLN A 28 3.05 6.64 -0.57
C GLN A 28 1.82 7.53 -0.73
N THR A 29 1.93 8.54 -1.60
CA THR A 29 0.80 9.39 -1.99
C THR A 29 -0.08 8.68 -3.02
N PHE A 30 -1.29 9.19 -3.28
CA PHE A 30 -2.16 8.65 -4.33
C PHE A 30 -1.56 8.81 -5.73
N SER A 31 -0.76 9.83 -5.96
CA SER A 31 -0.02 10.00 -7.22
C SER A 31 0.95 8.84 -7.46
N LEU A 32 1.72 8.44 -6.43
CA LEU A 32 2.61 7.29 -6.51
C LEU A 32 1.84 5.97 -6.65
N ALA A 33 0.73 5.82 -5.90
CA ALA A 33 -0.13 4.64 -5.99
C ALA A 33 -0.72 4.46 -7.40
N TYR A 34 -1.15 5.55 -8.05
CA TYR A 34 -1.65 5.53 -9.42
C TYR A 34 -0.62 5.01 -10.41
N TYR A 35 0.59 5.57 -10.41
CA TYR A 35 1.64 5.14 -11.34
C TYR A 35 2.15 3.74 -11.05
N LEU A 36 2.20 3.34 -9.77
CA LEU A 36 2.57 1.99 -9.39
C LEU A 36 1.53 0.96 -9.85
N LEU A 37 0.24 1.26 -9.69
CA LEU A 37 -0.84 0.44 -10.23
C LEU A 37 -0.76 0.36 -11.75
N LYS A 38 -0.59 1.50 -12.42
CA LYS A 38 -0.49 1.58 -13.88
C LYS A 38 0.67 0.76 -14.42
N GLU A 39 1.83 0.78 -13.75
CA GLU A 39 2.97 -0.07 -14.10
C GLU A 39 2.68 -1.55 -13.84
N ALA A 40 2.07 -1.90 -12.70
CA ALA A 40 1.71 -3.27 -12.37
C ALA A 40 0.76 -3.89 -13.42
N LEU A 41 -0.16 -3.09 -13.96
CA LEU A 41 -1.10 -3.52 -15.00
C LEU A 41 -0.46 -3.82 -16.37
N ASN A 42 0.80 -3.44 -16.58
CA ASN A 42 1.57 -3.89 -17.76
C ASN A 42 1.94 -5.37 -17.69
N TYR A 43 1.93 -5.96 -16.50
CA TYR A 43 2.41 -7.32 -16.24
C TYR A 43 1.35 -8.24 -15.64
N GLN A 44 0.28 -7.67 -15.09
CA GLN A 44 -0.73 -8.41 -14.33
C GLN A 44 -2.13 -7.90 -14.65
N SER A 45 -3.12 -8.78 -14.45
CA SER A 45 -4.54 -8.46 -14.58
C SER A 45 -5.26 -8.87 -13.28
N PRO A 46 -5.19 -8.05 -12.23
CA PRO A 46 -5.82 -8.36 -10.96
C PRO A 46 -7.35 -8.34 -11.09
N GLU A 47 -8.04 -9.21 -10.35
CA GLU A 47 -9.50 -9.21 -10.25
C GLU A 47 -9.99 -8.09 -9.32
N VAL A 48 -9.19 -7.76 -8.29
CA VAL A 48 -9.50 -6.75 -7.28
C VAL A 48 -8.25 -5.91 -6.96
N VAL A 49 -8.45 -4.61 -6.81
CA VAL A 49 -7.48 -3.68 -6.21
C VAL A 49 -8.00 -3.29 -4.84
N ILE A 50 -7.17 -3.48 -3.80
CA ILE A 50 -7.41 -2.99 -2.46
C ILE A 50 -6.67 -1.67 -2.34
N LEU A 51 -7.39 -0.59 -2.02
CA LEU A 51 -6.85 0.75 -1.90
C LEU A 51 -6.99 1.21 -0.45
N ASP A 52 -5.85 1.45 0.18
CA ASP A 52 -5.81 2.00 1.54
C ASP A 52 -5.95 3.52 1.49
N MET A 53 -6.76 4.09 2.38
CA MET A 53 -7.26 5.45 2.25
C MET A 53 -6.53 6.47 3.12
N ASP A 54 -5.54 6.08 3.93
CA ASP A 54 -4.77 7.02 4.75
C ASP A 54 -4.18 8.18 3.94
N ALA A 55 -3.64 7.89 2.76
CA ALA A 55 -3.04 8.90 1.89
C ALA A 55 -4.03 9.97 1.37
N LEU A 56 -5.35 9.78 1.56
CA LEU A 56 -6.38 10.74 1.13
C LEU A 56 -6.24 12.11 1.82
N PHE A 57 -5.69 12.10 3.02
CA PHE A 57 -5.54 13.29 3.88
C PHE A 57 -4.10 13.81 3.96
N VAL A 58 -3.22 13.27 3.10
CA VAL A 58 -1.83 13.72 3.03
C VAL A 58 -1.76 14.97 2.15
N ASP A 59 -1.27 16.07 2.73
CA ASP A 59 -1.08 17.36 2.05
C ASP A 59 0.41 17.71 1.98
N TYR A 60 1.19 16.83 1.37
CA TYR A 60 2.60 17.08 1.09
C TYR A 60 3.10 16.28 -0.11
N ASP A 61 4.13 16.80 -0.75
CA ASP A 61 4.84 16.06 -1.78
C ASP A 61 5.58 14.87 -1.18
N ALA A 62 5.54 13.73 -1.86
CA ALA A 62 6.37 12.61 -1.44
C ALA A 62 7.85 13.03 -1.46
N PRO A 63 8.65 12.67 -0.43
CA PRO A 63 10.08 12.91 -0.47
C PRO A 63 10.74 12.30 -1.71
N GLU A 64 11.77 12.94 -2.25
CA GLU A 64 12.47 12.45 -3.44
C GLU A 64 12.88 10.97 -3.35
N GLY A 65 13.23 10.51 -2.15
CA GLY A 65 13.54 9.11 -1.91
C GLY A 65 12.41 8.15 -2.23
N GLU A 66 11.15 8.56 -2.08
CA GLU A 66 9.97 7.74 -2.41
C GLU A 66 9.74 7.71 -3.93
N TYR A 67 9.92 8.83 -4.61
CA TYR A 67 9.94 8.85 -6.09
C TYR A 67 11.00 7.91 -6.64
N ARG A 68 12.20 7.89 -6.05
CA ARG A 68 13.28 7.00 -6.46
C ARG A 68 12.97 5.54 -6.23
N LYS A 69 12.41 5.19 -5.08
CA LYS A 69 11.97 3.80 -4.81
C LYS A 69 11.02 3.29 -5.88
N LEU A 70 10.14 4.16 -6.37
CA LEU A 70 9.20 3.80 -7.43
C LEU A 70 9.90 3.78 -8.80
N PHE A 71 10.44 4.90 -9.23
CA PHE A 71 10.89 5.06 -10.62
C PHE A 71 12.18 4.32 -10.95
N ASP A 72 13.10 4.13 -9.99
CA ASP A 72 14.31 3.37 -10.25
C ASP A 72 14.03 1.88 -10.49
N ASN A 73 12.93 1.38 -9.93
CA ASN A 73 12.49 0.00 -10.12
C ASN A 73 11.56 -0.19 -11.33
N MET A 74 11.04 0.88 -11.92
CA MET A 74 10.28 0.81 -13.16
C MET A 74 11.19 0.66 -14.37
N LYS A 75 10.81 -0.19 -15.32
CA LYS A 75 11.45 -0.22 -16.63
C LYS A 75 11.22 1.10 -17.36
N LEU A 76 12.19 1.51 -18.17
CA LEU A 76 11.98 2.65 -19.06
C LEU A 76 10.86 2.32 -20.05
N GLY A 77 9.77 3.06 -19.99
CA GLY A 77 8.59 2.84 -20.79
C GLY A 77 7.58 3.99 -20.64
N LYS A 78 6.43 3.85 -21.28
CA LYS A 78 5.41 4.89 -21.35
C LYS A 78 4.98 5.37 -19.95
N VAL A 79 4.68 4.45 -19.02
CA VAL A 79 4.22 4.79 -17.66
C VAL A 79 5.26 5.60 -16.90
N LYS A 80 6.53 5.20 -16.96
CA LYS A 80 7.62 5.93 -16.29
C LYS A 80 7.79 7.33 -16.87
N LEU A 81 7.74 7.48 -18.20
CA LEU A 81 7.86 8.79 -18.85
C LEU A 81 6.67 9.69 -18.54
N GLU A 82 5.46 9.16 -18.52
CA GLU A 82 4.27 9.91 -18.10
C GLU A 82 4.43 10.41 -16.66
N ALA A 83 4.83 9.55 -15.73
CA ALA A 83 5.02 9.89 -14.33
C ALA A 83 6.07 10.99 -14.13
N ILE A 84 7.23 10.86 -14.76
CA ILE A 84 8.31 11.86 -14.66
C ILE A 84 7.88 13.24 -15.21
N ASN A 85 6.96 13.27 -16.17
CA ASN A 85 6.45 14.51 -16.77
C ASN A 85 5.12 14.99 -16.17
N ASP A 86 4.58 14.26 -15.18
CA ASP A 86 3.38 14.69 -14.49
C ASP A 86 3.69 15.92 -13.62
N LYS A 87 2.97 17.02 -13.90
CA LYS A 87 3.17 18.30 -13.22
C LYS A 87 2.85 18.23 -11.73
N ASN A 88 1.91 17.35 -11.35
CA ASN A 88 1.52 17.19 -9.95
C ASN A 88 2.61 16.50 -9.13
N LEU A 89 3.51 15.72 -9.74
CA LEU A 89 4.66 15.15 -9.04
C LEU A 89 5.79 16.16 -8.80
N ARG A 90 5.70 17.34 -9.39
CA ARG A 90 6.63 18.48 -9.17
C ARG A 90 8.11 18.12 -9.31
N ILE A 91 8.43 17.11 -10.14
CA ILE A 91 9.81 16.72 -10.41
C ILE A 91 10.49 17.85 -11.19
N ALA A 92 11.54 18.42 -10.62
CA ALA A 92 12.27 19.49 -11.27
C ALA A 92 12.90 19.04 -12.60
N ASP A 93 12.85 19.87 -13.65
CA ASP A 93 13.30 19.51 -14.99
C ASP A 93 14.76 19.03 -15.03
N LYS A 94 15.63 19.64 -14.22
CA LYS A 94 17.03 19.23 -14.04
C LYS A 94 17.20 17.79 -13.53
N ASP A 95 16.21 17.28 -12.79
CA ASP A 95 16.27 15.97 -12.16
C ASP A 95 15.61 14.88 -13.02
N LYS A 96 14.73 15.24 -13.96
CA LYS A 96 13.99 14.29 -14.81
C LYS A 96 14.90 13.30 -15.52
N LEU A 97 16.01 13.79 -16.08
CA LEU A 97 16.97 12.96 -16.81
C LEU A 97 17.62 11.90 -15.89
N SER A 98 17.80 12.21 -14.61
CA SER A 98 18.37 11.28 -13.63
C SER A 98 17.43 10.12 -13.27
N TYR A 99 16.13 10.26 -13.49
CA TYR A 99 15.16 9.17 -13.37
C TYR A 99 15.16 8.25 -14.58
N VAL A 100 15.47 8.80 -15.78
CA VAL A 100 15.61 8.02 -17.02
C VAL A 100 16.93 7.27 -17.04
N PHE A 101 18.00 7.95 -16.62
CA PHE A 101 19.37 7.42 -16.58
C PHE A 101 19.92 7.47 -15.14
N PRO A 102 19.63 6.47 -14.29
CA PRO A 102 20.04 6.46 -12.88
C PRO A 102 21.56 6.63 -12.67
N LEU A 103 22.37 6.23 -13.65
CA LEU A 103 23.83 6.39 -13.61
C LEU A 103 24.26 7.84 -13.45
N LEU A 104 23.50 8.81 -13.95
CA LEU A 104 23.82 10.23 -13.81
C LEU A 104 23.87 10.68 -12.35
N ARG A 105 23.15 10.02 -11.46
CA ARG A 105 23.13 10.31 -10.02
C ARG A 105 24.32 9.72 -9.27
N PHE A 106 24.92 8.67 -9.82
CA PHE A 106 25.96 7.91 -9.15
C PHE A 106 27.35 8.24 -9.67
N HIS A 107 27.45 9.18 -10.63
CA HIS A 107 28.72 9.51 -11.24
C HIS A 107 29.77 9.94 -10.18
N ASP A 108 29.37 10.69 -9.15
CA ASP A 108 30.25 11.13 -8.05
C ASP A 108 30.62 10.01 -7.06
N LYS A 109 30.01 8.82 -7.21
CA LYS A 109 30.26 7.67 -6.34
C LYS A 109 31.09 6.56 -6.99
N TRP A 110 31.39 6.69 -8.27
CA TRP A 110 32.12 5.64 -9.00
C TRP A 110 33.48 5.34 -8.38
N ASP A 111 34.18 6.36 -7.91
CA ASP A 111 35.47 6.21 -7.23
C ASP A 111 35.35 5.62 -5.80
N LYS A 112 34.11 5.52 -5.28
CA LYS A 112 33.81 5.06 -3.92
C LYS A 112 33.13 3.69 -3.89
N LEU A 113 32.92 3.06 -5.05
CA LEU A 113 32.30 1.73 -5.13
C LEU A 113 33.26 0.69 -4.52
N GLY A 114 32.81 0.04 -3.46
CA GLY A 114 33.55 -1.02 -2.79
C GLY A 114 33.00 -2.43 -3.08
N LYS A 115 33.74 -3.45 -2.71
CA LYS A 115 33.31 -4.87 -2.84
C LYS A 115 31.95 -5.18 -2.21
N ILE A 116 31.53 -4.38 -1.21
CA ILE A 116 30.23 -4.53 -0.52
C ILE A 116 29.08 -4.14 -1.44
N ASP A 117 29.25 -3.13 -2.30
CA ASP A 117 28.21 -2.67 -3.22
C ASP A 117 27.93 -3.71 -4.30
N PHE A 118 28.97 -4.37 -4.80
CA PHE A 118 28.82 -5.48 -5.74
C PHE A 118 28.21 -6.73 -5.10
N LYS A 119 28.52 -7.04 -3.82
CA LYS A 119 27.91 -8.17 -3.11
C LYS A 119 26.43 -7.97 -2.84
N LYS A 120 25.99 -6.75 -2.56
CA LYS A 120 24.56 -6.43 -2.34
C LYS A 120 23.74 -6.56 -3.61
N SER A 121 24.28 -6.23 -4.78
CA SER A 121 23.58 -6.36 -6.07
C SER A 121 23.40 -7.81 -6.53
N ILE A 122 24.18 -8.75 -6.00
CA ILE A 122 24.13 -10.18 -6.35
C ILE A 122 23.40 -11.01 -5.26
N SER A 123 23.01 -10.40 -4.14
CA SER A 123 22.37 -11.13 -3.06
C SER A 123 20.94 -11.55 -3.41
N LYS A 124 20.67 -12.82 -3.10
CA LYS A 124 19.40 -13.55 -3.26
C LYS A 124 18.18 -12.75 -2.81
N GLU A 125 17.03 -13.09 -3.40
CA GLU A 125 15.69 -12.57 -3.17
C GLU A 125 15.50 -11.73 -1.90
N SER A 126 15.13 -10.46 -2.07
CA SER A 126 14.85 -9.61 -0.92
C SER A 126 13.73 -10.22 -0.06
N LYS A 127 13.74 -9.98 1.25
CA LYS A 127 12.66 -10.39 2.16
C LYS A 127 11.29 -9.93 1.66
N ALA A 128 11.23 -8.78 0.98
CA ALA A 128 10.01 -8.27 0.35
C ALA A 128 9.41 -9.24 -0.68
N ILE A 129 10.24 -9.89 -1.50
CA ILE A 129 9.77 -10.91 -2.46
C ILE A 129 9.21 -12.12 -1.72
N SER A 130 9.88 -12.56 -0.66
CA SER A 130 9.47 -13.67 0.18
C SER A 130 8.10 -13.43 0.84
N TYR A 131 7.84 -12.21 1.34
CA TYR A 131 6.56 -11.81 1.94
C TYR A 131 5.60 -11.15 0.95
N LYS A 132 5.86 -11.25 -0.36
CA LYS A 132 4.98 -10.71 -1.41
C LYS A 132 4.71 -9.22 -1.25
N GLY A 133 5.74 -8.46 -0.92
CA GLY A 133 5.70 -7.02 -0.76
C GLY A 133 5.38 -6.51 0.67
N MET A 134 4.93 -7.37 1.58
CA MET A 134 4.68 -6.96 2.96
C MET A 134 5.98 -6.63 3.70
N ALA A 135 5.99 -5.48 4.38
CA ALA A 135 7.05 -5.10 5.33
C ALA A 135 6.71 -5.64 6.73
N MET A 136 7.08 -6.90 6.98
CA MET A 136 6.75 -7.59 8.24
C MET A 136 7.58 -7.06 9.42
N SER A 137 6.92 -6.86 10.57
CA SER A 137 7.56 -6.64 11.88
C SER A 137 7.06 -7.67 12.89
N MET A 138 8.00 -8.20 13.68
CA MET A 138 7.72 -9.10 14.81
C MET A 138 7.66 -8.33 16.14
N ASP A 139 8.02 -7.06 16.14
CA ASP A 139 8.06 -6.24 17.35
C ASP A 139 6.66 -6.10 17.95
N VAL A 140 6.60 -5.99 19.26
CA VAL A 140 5.37 -5.71 20.00
C VAL A 140 5.63 -4.51 20.89
N LYS A 141 5.05 -3.37 20.51
CA LYS A 141 5.06 -2.17 21.33
C LYS A 141 3.61 -1.75 21.57
N PRO A 142 3.13 -1.93 22.82
CA PRO A 142 1.75 -1.65 23.16
C PRO A 142 1.35 -0.21 22.89
N TYR A 143 0.12 -0.02 22.43
CA TYR A 143 -0.56 1.26 22.43
C TYR A 143 -1.66 1.25 23.48
N ILE A 144 -1.72 2.34 24.26
CA ILE A 144 -2.78 2.59 25.21
C ILE A 144 -3.45 3.89 24.77
N ASP A 145 -4.70 3.77 24.35
CA ASP A 145 -5.45 4.92 23.89
C ASP A 145 -5.84 5.81 25.08
N LYS A 146 -5.10 6.90 25.25
CA LYS A 146 -5.35 7.89 26.29
C LYS A 146 -6.23 9.05 25.79
N ASN A 147 -6.37 9.21 24.49
CA ASN A 147 -6.95 10.39 23.85
C ASN A 147 -8.19 10.07 23.01
N ASP A 148 -8.62 8.82 23.01
CA ASP A 148 -9.72 8.33 22.14
C ASP A 148 -9.57 8.88 20.72
N TYR A 149 -8.59 8.35 19.98
CA TYR A 149 -8.26 8.85 18.64
C TYR A 149 -9.43 8.73 17.64
N MET A 150 -10.39 7.83 17.91
CA MET A 150 -11.64 7.67 17.15
C MET A 150 -12.83 8.33 17.82
N GLY A 151 -12.64 9.07 18.92
CA GLY A 151 -13.70 9.82 19.58
C GLY A 151 -14.13 11.06 18.80
N GLU A 152 -15.33 11.56 19.12
CA GLU A 152 -15.81 12.80 18.52
C GLU A 152 -14.96 13.99 18.99
N LYS A 153 -14.34 14.65 18.03
CA LYS A 153 -13.54 15.86 18.23
C LYS A 153 -13.97 16.90 17.22
N ASN A 154 -13.76 18.16 17.56
CA ASN A 154 -13.99 19.26 16.63
C ASN A 154 -12.85 19.34 15.60
N GLU A 155 -12.73 18.29 14.77
CA GLU A 155 -11.73 18.14 13.71
C GLU A 155 -12.42 18.13 12.36
N SER A 156 -11.79 18.76 11.37
CA SER A 156 -12.17 18.61 9.96
C SER A 156 -11.16 17.72 9.26
N ALA A 157 -11.63 16.88 8.34
CA ALA A 157 -10.78 16.10 7.46
C ALA A 157 -10.85 16.71 6.05
N THR A 158 -9.77 17.37 5.64
CA THR A 158 -9.69 18.00 4.31
C THR A 158 -9.03 17.04 3.32
N ILE A 159 -9.73 16.77 2.23
CA ILE A 159 -9.22 16.03 1.08
C ILE A 159 -8.71 17.06 0.08
N THR A 160 -7.47 16.94 -0.37
CA THR A 160 -6.92 17.86 -1.37
C THR A 160 -7.45 17.53 -2.77
N ASP A 161 -7.55 18.54 -3.63
CA ASP A 161 -7.94 18.34 -5.04
C ASP A 161 -7.00 17.39 -5.77
N GLU A 162 -5.72 17.40 -5.41
CA GLU A 162 -4.71 16.50 -5.97
C GLU A 162 -4.99 15.04 -5.59
N ASN A 163 -5.26 14.75 -4.31
CA ASN A 163 -5.58 13.40 -3.88
C ASN A 163 -6.88 12.91 -4.52
N LEU A 164 -7.89 13.77 -4.59
CA LEU A 164 -9.16 13.44 -5.26
C LEU A 164 -8.94 13.17 -6.76
N TYR A 165 -8.10 13.95 -7.42
CA TYR A 165 -7.74 13.73 -8.83
C TYR A 165 -7.16 12.32 -9.04
N TYR A 166 -6.18 11.90 -8.23
CA TYR A 166 -5.58 10.57 -8.41
C TYR A 166 -6.48 9.43 -7.96
N VAL A 167 -7.35 9.64 -6.98
CA VAL A 167 -8.42 8.66 -6.66
C VAL A 167 -9.32 8.47 -7.87
N ASN A 168 -9.75 9.56 -8.52
CA ASN A 168 -10.54 9.51 -9.75
C ASN A 168 -9.83 8.73 -10.87
N GLU A 169 -8.55 9.01 -11.10
CA GLU A 169 -7.77 8.34 -12.13
C GLU A 169 -7.59 6.82 -11.82
N ILE A 170 -7.37 6.45 -10.55
CA ILE A 170 -7.33 5.04 -10.14
C ILE A 170 -8.68 4.36 -10.39
N MET A 171 -9.78 4.98 -9.96
CA MET A 171 -11.12 4.42 -10.12
C MET A 171 -11.50 4.28 -11.60
N LYS A 172 -11.17 5.27 -12.43
CA LYS A 172 -11.35 5.22 -13.88
C LYS A 172 -10.56 4.10 -14.51
N LEU A 173 -9.26 3.98 -14.18
CA LEU A 173 -8.37 2.93 -14.66
C LEU A 173 -8.92 1.54 -14.30
N CYS A 174 -9.36 1.33 -13.05
CA CYS A 174 -9.94 0.09 -12.60
C CYS A 174 -11.24 -0.24 -13.37
N LYS A 175 -12.11 0.76 -13.58
CA LYS A 175 -13.36 0.60 -14.36
C LYS A 175 -13.07 0.21 -15.81
N GLU A 176 -12.13 0.87 -16.47
CA GLU A 176 -11.72 0.57 -17.86
C GLU A 176 -11.18 -0.86 -17.99
N LYS A 177 -10.45 -1.31 -16.97
CA LYS A 177 -9.88 -2.66 -16.93
C LYS A 177 -10.83 -3.71 -16.34
N LYS A 178 -12.05 -3.32 -15.94
CA LYS A 178 -13.04 -4.20 -15.27
C LYS A 178 -12.52 -4.83 -13.98
N ILE A 179 -11.72 -4.08 -13.24
CA ILE A 179 -11.17 -4.47 -11.95
C ILE A 179 -12.11 -3.98 -10.86
N LYS A 180 -12.50 -4.84 -9.94
CA LYS A 180 -13.25 -4.46 -8.74
C LYS A 180 -12.33 -3.72 -7.77
N VAL A 181 -12.89 -2.80 -6.98
CA VAL A 181 -12.11 -2.02 -6.00
C VAL A 181 -12.72 -2.21 -4.62
N LEU A 182 -11.86 -2.39 -3.63
CA LEU A 182 -12.19 -2.38 -2.21
C LEU A 182 -11.36 -1.29 -1.54
N TRP A 183 -12.01 -0.36 -0.86
CA TRP A 183 -11.32 0.61 -0.02
C TRP A 183 -11.16 0.07 1.40
N THR A 184 -10.01 0.29 1.98
CA THR A 184 -9.71 -0.12 3.35
C THR A 184 -9.00 0.99 4.10
N GLU A 185 -9.07 0.93 5.43
CA GLU A 185 -8.20 1.68 6.30
C GLU A 185 -7.66 0.77 7.38
N ILE A 186 -6.35 0.57 7.39
CA ILE A 186 -5.65 -0.28 8.36
C ILE A 186 -5.59 0.43 9.72
N PRO A 187 -5.73 -0.27 10.87
CA PRO A 187 -5.67 0.36 12.18
C PRO A 187 -4.38 1.17 12.39
N SER A 188 -4.53 2.47 12.61
CA SER A 188 -3.46 3.39 12.95
C SER A 188 -3.98 4.50 13.85
N SER A 189 -3.47 4.59 15.07
CA SER A 189 -3.88 5.61 16.03
C SER A 189 -3.22 6.97 15.81
N THR A 190 -2.27 7.06 14.89
CA THR A 190 -1.50 8.28 14.64
C THR A 190 -1.87 8.97 13.34
N SER A 191 -2.31 8.22 12.34
CA SER A 191 -2.67 8.76 11.02
C SER A 191 -4.17 8.85 10.80
N TRP A 192 -4.99 8.28 11.68
CA TRP A 192 -6.44 8.20 11.49
C TRP A 192 -7.25 8.90 12.58
N SER A 193 -8.49 9.26 12.25
CA SER A 193 -9.47 9.85 13.16
C SER A 193 -10.91 9.59 12.69
N LEU A 194 -11.88 9.82 13.57
CA LEU A 194 -13.30 9.69 13.24
C LEU A 194 -13.71 10.66 12.11
N ALA A 195 -13.14 11.87 12.08
CA ALA A 195 -13.42 12.83 11.01
C ALA A 195 -12.96 12.30 9.63
N ARG A 196 -11.75 11.71 9.57
CA ARG A 196 -11.23 11.06 8.36
C ARG A 196 -12.07 9.87 7.95
N SER A 197 -12.47 9.04 8.91
CA SER A 197 -13.39 7.90 8.68
C SER A 197 -14.70 8.33 8.04
N LYS A 198 -15.37 9.33 8.63
CA LYS A 198 -16.64 9.87 8.11
C LYS A 198 -16.47 10.48 6.70
N ALA A 199 -15.40 11.25 6.46
CA ALA A 199 -15.12 11.84 5.16
C ALA A 199 -14.87 10.78 4.08
N THR A 200 -14.08 9.74 4.42
CA THR A 200 -13.82 8.61 3.51
C THR A 200 -15.09 7.82 3.21
N GLN A 201 -15.92 7.56 4.23
CA GLN A 201 -17.19 6.85 4.03
C GLN A 201 -18.14 7.62 3.11
N ASN A 202 -18.23 8.95 3.27
CA ASN A 202 -19.02 9.78 2.37
C ASN A 202 -18.52 9.69 0.92
N LEU A 203 -17.23 9.82 0.74
CA LEU A 203 -16.61 9.68 -0.58
C LEU A 203 -16.83 8.26 -1.16
N ALA A 204 -16.71 7.21 -0.36
CA ALA A 204 -16.96 5.84 -0.80
C ALA A 204 -18.40 5.64 -1.28
N ASN A 205 -19.37 6.28 -0.61
CA ASN A 205 -20.78 6.27 -1.03
C ASN A 205 -20.97 6.95 -2.39
N GLU A 206 -20.31 8.07 -2.65
CA GLU A 206 -20.33 8.77 -3.94
C GLU A 206 -19.78 7.90 -5.07
N TYR A 207 -18.66 7.21 -4.82
CA TYR A 207 -18.06 6.28 -5.78
C TYR A 207 -18.76 4.93 -5.86
N LYS A 208 -19.71 4.66 -4.97
CA LYS A 208 -20.40 3.36 -4.85
C LYS A 208 -19.41 2.21 -4.69
N VAL A 209 -18.40 2.43 -3.87
CA VAL A 209 -17.36 1.46 -3.53
C VAL A 209 -17.50 1.07 -2.07
N GLU A 210 -17.20 -0.18 -1.77
CA GLU A 210 -17.19 -0.65 -0.39
C GLU A 210 -15.95 -0.11 0.34
N PHE A 211 -16.14 0.41 1.55
CA PHE A 211 -15.09 0.87 2.43
C PHE A 211 -15.14 0.11 3.77
N ILE A 212 -14.02 -0.41 4.20
CA ILE A 212 -13.86 -1.07 5.51
C ILE A 212 -12.84 -0.29 6.33
N ASP A 213 -13.32 0.37 7.36
CA ASP A 213 -12.46 1.05 8.33
C ASP A 213 -12.17 0.14 9.52
N TYR A 214 -10.96 -0.44 9.54
CA TYR A 214 -10.52 -1.31 10.62
C TYR A 214 -10.19 -0.57 11.92
N ASN A 215 -10.32 0.76 11.95
CA ASN A 215 -10.22 1.57 13.16
C ASN A 215 -11.52 1.63 13.96
N LEU A 216 -12.65 1.26 13.38
CA LEU A 216 -13.93 1.23 14.07
C LEU A 216 -13.93 0.16 15.17
N GLU A 217 -14.44 0.52 16.34
CA GLU A 217 -14.36 -0.32 17.54
C GLU A 217 -15.11 -1.65 17.36
N GLU A 218 -16.28 -1.63 16.72
CA GLU A 218 -17.07 -2.81 16.41
C GLU A 218 -16.32 -3.82 15.55
N ILE A 219 -15.61 -3.33 14.52
CA ILE A 219 -14.80 -4.20 13.64
C ILE A 219 -13.60 -4.76 14.42
N ARG A 220 -12.93 -3.93 15.22
CA ARG A 220 -11.80 -4.38 16.05
C ARG A 220 -12.24 -5.44 17.08
N LYS A 221 -13.42 -5.26 17.70
CA LYS A 221 -13.99 -6.25 18.63
C LYS A 221 -14.31 -7.58 17.93
N GLU A 222 -14.94 -7.55 16.77
CA GLU A 222 -15.23 -8.75 15.97
C GLU A 222 -13.94 -9.52 15.65
N LEU A 223 -12.88 -8.80 15.26
CA LEU A 223 -11.58 -9.39 14.94
C LEU A 223 -10.76 -9.76 16.17
N LYS A 224 -11.22 -9.45 17.37
CA LYS A 224 -10.43 -9.58 18.61
C LYS A 224 -9.09 -8.89 18.47
N PHE A 225 -9.09 -7.69 17.86
CA PHE A 225 -7.90 -6.86 17.74
C PHE A 225 -7.59 -6.23 19.11
N ASP A 226 -6.33 -6.27 19.50
CA ASP A 226 -5.83 -5.79 20.78
C ASP A 226 -4.62 -4.89 20.55
N TRP A 227 -4.76 -3.61 20.83
CA TRP A 227 -3.71 -2.62 20.67
C TRP A 227 -2.44 -2.91 21.47
N THR A 228 -2.54 -3.71 22.55
CA THR A 228 -1.39 -4.05 23.38
C THR A 228 -0.54 -5.19 22.77
N LYS A 229 -1.07 -5.91 21.76
CA LYS A 229 -0.46 -7.11 21.18
C LYS A 229 -0.22 -7.02 19.68
N HIS A 230 -0.97 -6.18 18.97
CA HIS A 230 -1.05 -6.22 17.51
C HIS A 230 -0.38 -5.03 16.82
N THR A 231 0.35 -4.21 17.57
CA THR A 231 1.09 -3.04 17.06
C THR A 231 2.59 -3.20 17.26
N ALA A 232 3.36 -2.72 16.29
CA ALA A 232 4.81 -2.83 16.26
C ALA A 232 5.53 -1.64 16.91
N ASP A 233 4.89 -0.47 16.94
CA ASP A 233 5.56 0.81 17.26
C ASP A 233 4.65 1.78 18.05
N GLY A 234 3.75 1.24 18.86
CA GLY A 234 2.91 2.03 19.76
C GLY A 234 1.70 2.64 19.07
N GLY A 235 1.07 1.90 18.16
CA GLY A 235 -0.21 2.24 17.55
C GLY A 235 -0.13 2.83 16.14
N ASN A 236 1.07 3.09 15.62
CA ASN A 236 1.22 3.63 14.27
C ASN A 236 1.10 2.54 13.20
N HIS A 237 1.82 1.42 13.38
CA HIS A 237 1.77 0.31 12.42
C HIS A 237 1.51 -1.03 13.11
N LEU A 238 0.94 -1.95 12.35
CA LEU A 238 0.71 -3.31 12.82
C LEU A 238 1.99 -4.14 12.84
N ASN A 239 2.05 -5.08 13.77
CA ASN A 239 2.98 -6.20 13.69
C ASN A 239 2.35 -7.37 12.91
N VAL A 240 3.10 -8.46 12.76
CA VAL A 240 2.65 -9.64 12.00
C VAL A 240 1.32 -10.19 12.52
N ASN A 241 1.11 -10.25 13.85
CA ASN A 241 -0.11 -10.78 14.43
C ASN A 241 -1.33 -9.91 14.12
N GLY A 242 -1.18 -8.58 14.17
CA GLY A 242 -2.21 -7.63 13.77
C GLY A 242 -2.52 -7.73 12.28
N ALA A 243 -1.49 -7.73 11.45
CA ALA A 243 -1.62 -7.85 10.01
C ALA A 243 -2.32 -9.16 9.58
N GLU A 244 -2.03 -10.28 10.24
CA GLU A 244 -2.70 -11.55 9.96
C GLU A 244 -4.21 -11.49 10.24
N LYS A 245 -4.63 -10.85 11.34
CA LYS A 245 -6.06 -10.68 11.66
C LYS A 245 -6.80 -9.91 10.59
N ILE A 246 -6.26 -8.75 10.20
CA ILE A 246 -6.82 -7.91 9.14
C ILE A 246 -6.84 -8.68 7.81
N SER A 247 -5.72 -9.32 7.46
CA SER A 247 -5.60 -10.08 6.21
C SER A 247 -6.58 -11.26 6.11
N ARG A 248 -6.88 -11.94 7.23
CA ARG A 248 -7.89 -12.99 7.26
C ARG A 248 -9.29 -12.43 6.99
N ASN A 249 -9.63 -11.28 7.53
CA ASN A 249 -10.91 -10.64 7.26
C ASN A 249 -11.02 -10.20 5.81
N ILE A 250 -10.00 -9.50 5.28
CA ILE A 250 -9.93 -9.12 3.87
C ILE A 250 -10.01 -10.36 2.98
N GLY A 251 -9.23 -11.40 3.26
CA GLY A 251 -9.23 -12.64 2.48
C GLY A 251 -10.58 -13.36 2.47
N LYS A 252 -11.30 -13.36 3.62
CA LYS A 252 -12.67 -13.88 3.70
C LYS A 252 -13.60 -13.11 2.77
N LYS A 253 -13.49 -11.79 2.77
CA LYS A 253 -14.29 -10.92 1.92
C LYS A 253 -13.95 -11.11 0.44
N LEU A 254 -12.68 -11.13 0.06
CA LEU A 254 -12.23 -11.40 -1.30
C LEU A 254 -12.78 -12.76 -1.82
N SER A 255 -12.79 -13.78 -0.96
CA SER A 255 -13.29 -15.10 -1.32
C SER A 255 -14.81 -15.15 -1.48
N LYS A 256 -15.56 -14.44 -0.62
CA LYS A 256 -17.03 -14.56 -0.57
C LYS A 256 -17.73 -13.51 -1.45
N ASP A 257 -17.36 -12.25 -1.28
CA ASP A 257 -18.10 -11.14 -1.86
C ASP A 257 -17.51 -10.71 -3.21
N TYR A 258 -16.21 -10.90 -3.37
CA TYR A 258 -15.49 -10.62 -4.63
C TYR A 258 -15.28 -11.85 -5.50
N GLU A 259 -15.56 -13.05 -4.99
CA GLU A 259 -15.48 -14.33 -5.69
C GLU A 259 -14.08 -14.64 -6.23
N CYS A 260 -13.03 -14.12 -5.57
CA CYS A 260 -11.65 -14.37 -5.98
C CYS A 260 -11.30 -15.86 -5.90
N LYS A 261 -10.63 -16.35 -6.92
CA LYS A 261 -10.35 -17.79 -7.12
C LYS A 261 -9.35 -18.34 -6.10
N ASN A 262 -9.62 -19.55 -5.63
CA ASN A 262 -8.66 -20.35 -4.86
C ASN A 262 -7.72 -21.11 -5.82
N HIS A 263 -6.45 -20.74 -5.83
CA HIS A 263 -5.41 -21.30 -6.70
C HIS A 263 -4.55 -22.40 -6.06
N LYS A 264 -4.90 -22.90 -4.86
CA LYS A 264 -4.09 -23.94 -4.18
C LYS A 264 -3.92 -25.22 -4.99
N LYS A 265 -4.90 -25.56 -5.82
CA LYS A 265 -4.86 -26.74 -6.70
C LYS A 265 -4.11 -26.49 -8.03
N ASP A 266 -3.86 -25.23 -8.37
CA ASP A 266 -3.08 -24.89 -9.56
C ASP A 266 -1.58 -25.10 -9.28
N LYS A 267 -1.00 -26.12 -9.91
CA LYS A 267 0.41 -26.50 -9.69
C LYS A 267 1.40 -25.41 -10.12
N LYS A 268 1.08 -24.62 -11.16
CA LYS A 268 1.96 -23.54 -11.64
C LYS A 268 1.99 -22.38 -10.66
N ILE A 269 0.82 -21.99 -10.18
CA ILE A 269 0.69 -20.88 -9.22
C ILE A 269 1.20 -21.32 -7.84
N SER A 270 0.74 -22.46 -7.32
CA SER A 270 1.05 -22.92 -5.97
C SER A 270 2.56 -23.14 -5.74
N LYS A 271 3.34 -23.47 -6.78
CA LYS A 271 4.80 -23.61 -6.68
C LYS A 271 5.48 -22.34 -6.17
N ASN A 272 4.98 -21.17 -6.56
CA ASN A 272 5.54 -19.86 -6.17
C ASN A 272 5.07 -19.39 -4.79
N TRP A 273 4.14 -20.12 -4.16
CA TRP A 273 3.54 -19.79 -2.87
C TRP A 273 3.80 -20.84 -1.79
N LYS A 274 4.37 -21.98 -2.16
CA LYS A 274 4.82 -22.98 -1.20
C LYS A 274 6.20 -22.57 -0.67
N LYS A 275 6.26 -22.11 0.55
CA LYS A 275 7.47 -22.08 1.36
C LYS A 275 7.16 -22.67 2.72
#